data_168c629252f0e06de5e8fbc1f33a83a2
#
_entry.id   168c629252f0e06de5e8fbc1f33a83a2
#
_cell.length_a   1.000
_cell.length_b   1.000
_cell.length_c   1.000
_cell.angle_alpha   90.00
_cell.angle_beta   90.00
_cell.angle_gamma   90.00
#
_symmetry.space_group_name_H-M   'P 1'
#
loop_
_entity.id
_entity.type
_entity.pdbx_description
1 polymer ?
#
loop_
_entity_poly.entity_id
_entity_poly.type
_entity_poly.pdbx_seq_one_letter_code
_entity_poly.pdbx_strand_id
1 'polypeptide(L)'
;AQEIRADFAGEGVNLLTVTGKHEVRIPKKKWKEMLDKLKDKDLEITVSVWNSSSPEGVRYKPFTVRVASDAIDEWIAYRLIEPGYEGWNMLGIYQRNLTSFEEKEIATNRADKSKCMNCHSFANYSPQQMIFHVRGEGGGTALWKDGELSKLPLETTGPKKSGTYPMWHPNGRYIVFSSNLTRQSFLSEGEKALEVYDLQSDL
;
A
#
# COMPACT_ATOMS: atom_id res chain seq x y z
N ALA A 1 13.41 -31.86 -1.08
CA ALA A 1 12.17 -31.10 -0.97
C ALA A 1 12.23 -30.29 0.32
N GLN A 2 11.78 -29.05 0.28
CA GLN A 2 11.68 -28.21 1.47
C GLN A 2 10.27 -28.36 2.02
N GLU A 3 10.15 -28.57 3.32
CA GLU A 3 8.89 -28.54 4.02
C GLU A 3 8.92 -27.41 5.05
N ILE A 4 7.83 -26.67 5.14
CA ILE A 4 7.62 -25.59 6.11
C ILE A 4 6.38 -25.92 6.91
N ARG A 5 6.47 -25.79 8.23
CA ARG A 5 5.34 -25.90 9.15
C ARG A 5 5.24 -24.62 9.95
N ALA A 6 4.04 -24.08 10.05
CA ALA A 6 3.70 -23.00 10.95
C ALA A 6 2.67 -23.46 11.97
N ASP A 7 3.00 -23.31 13.24
CA ASP A 7 2.13 -23.56 14.38
C ASP A 7 1.67 -22.21 14.96
N PHE A 8 0.38 -22.10 15.18
CA PHE A 8 -0.28 -20.91 15.72
C PHE A 8 -0.88 -21.26 17.07
N ALA A 9 -0.43 -20.61 18.12
CA ALA A 9 -0.88 -20.87 19.49
C ALA A 9 -1.41 -19.61 20.15
N GLY A 10 -2.42 -19.78 21.00
CA GLY A 10 -2.94 -18.73 21.86
C GLY A 10 -3.13 -19.27 23.27
N GLU A 11 -2.78 -18.48 24.29
CA GLU A 11 -2.89 -18.86 25.70
C GLU A 11 -2.25 -20.23 26.02
N GLY A 12 -1.12 -20.54 25.34
CA GLY A 12 -0.41 -21.82 25.50
C GLY A 12 -1.02 -23.03 24.78
N VAL A 13 -2.12 -22.84 24.03
CA VAL A 13 -2.81 -23.91 23.30
C VAL A 13 -2.55 -23.75 21.81
N ASN A 14 -2.13 -24.83 21.13
CA ASN A 14 -2.03 -24.83 19.67
C ASN A 14 -3.44 -24.81 19.07
N LEU A 15 -3.72 -23.75 18.30
CA LEU A 15 -5.01 -23.50 17.66
C LEU A 15 -5.05 -23.96 16.21
N LEU A 16 -3.91 -23.91 15.53
CA LEU A 16 -3.80 -24.24 14.11
C LEU A 16 -2.36 -24.64 13.76
N THR A 17 -2.23 -25.70 12.99
CA THR A 17 -0.97 -26.07 12.31
C THR A 17 -1.21 -26.11 10.82
N VAL A 18 -0.31 -25.50 10.04
CA VAL A 18 -0.34 -25.51 8.57
C VAL A 18 1.02 -25.91 8.04
N THR A 19 1.04 -26.77 7.03
CA THR A 19 2.26 -27.22 6.35
C THR A 19 2.25 -26.88 4.87
N GLY A 20 3.42 -26.71 4.29
CA GLY A 20 3.62 -26.45 2.87
C GLY A 20 5.05 -26.73 2.43
N LYS A 21 5.31 -26.71 1.12
CA LYS A 21 6.66 -26.99 0.58
C LYS A 21 7.55 -25.74 0.52
N HIS A 22 7.07 -24.67 -0.08
CA HIS A 22 7.81 -23.40 -0.26
C HIS A 22 7.12 -22.23 0.44
N GLU A 23 5.86 -22.39 0.74
CA GLU A 23 5.03 -21.41 1.42
C GLU A 23 3.99 -22.09 2.29
N VAL A 24 3.49 -21.37 3.27
CA VAL A 24 2.37 -21.82 4.12
C VAL A 24 1.17 -20.94 3.79
N ARG A 25 0.07 -21.56 3.37
CA ARG A 25 -1.20 -20.86 3.12
C ARG A 25 -2.21 -21.20 4.19
N ILE A 26 -2.61 -20.20 4.95
CA ILE A 26 -3.56 -20.38 6.04
C ILE A 26 -4.98 -20.35 5.45
N PRO A 27 -5.82 -21.39 5.70
CA PRO A 27 -7.20 -21.39 5.24
C PRO A 27 -7.98 -20.24 5.86
N LYS A 28 -8.60 -19.39 5.03
CA LYS A 28 -9.29 -18.14 5.43
C LYS A 28 -10.27 -18.33 6.60
N LYS A 29 -11.11 -19.38 6.54
CA LYS A 29 -12.09 -19.68 7.58
C LYS A 29 -11.42 -19.96 8.91
N LYS A 30 -10.40 -20.82 8.94
CA LYS A 30 -9.64 -21.16 10.16
C LYS A 30 -8.90 -19.97 10.72
N TRP A 31 -8.32 -19.12 9.83
CA TRP A 31 -7.66 -17.89 10.22
C TRP A 31 -8.63 -16.95 10.94
N LYS A 32 -9.80 -16.69 10.34
CA LYS A 32 -10.83 -15.84 10.94
C LYS A 32 -11.32 -16.38 12.29
N GLU A 33 -11.65 -17.67 12.36
CA GLU A 33 -12.10 -18.32 13.61
C GLU A 33 -11.04 -18.20 14.73
N MET A 34 -9.77 -18.31 14.38
CA MET A 34 -8.66 -18.17 15.33
C MET A 34 -8.52 -16.73 15.82
N LEU A 35 -8.52 -15.76 14.89
CA LEU A 35 -8.44 -14.33 15.25
C LEU A 35 -9.62 -13.89 16.10
N ASP A 36 -10.84 -14.35 15.79
CA ASP A 36 -12.03 -14.02 16.58
C ASP A 36 -11.93 -14.53 18.03
N LYS A 37 -11.27 -15.66 18.27
CA LYS A 37 -11.01 -16.20 19.61
C LYS A 37 -9.93 -15.44 20.38
N LEU A 38 -9.01 -14.80 19.64
CA LEU A 38 -7.83 -14.16 20.21
C LEU A 38 -7.92 -12.63 20.26
N LYS A 39 -9.09 -12.05 20.07
CA LYS A 39 -9.27 -10.59 20.22
C LYS A 39 -8.70 -10.10 21.56
N ASP A 40 -7.86 -9.07 21.48
CA ASP A 40 -7.10 -8.50 22.62
C ASP A 40 -6.16 -9.49 23.31
N LYS A 41 -5.77 -10.55 22.64
CA LYS A 41 -4.83 -11.56 23.13
C LYS A 41 -3.64 -11.71 22.20
N ASP A 42 -2.65 -12.41 22.68
CA ASP A 42 -1.43 -12.70 21.94
C ASP A 42 -1.58 -13.99 21.14
N LEU A 43 -1.14 -13.94 19.89
CA LEU A 43 -0.97 -15.06 19.00
C LEU A 43 0.53 -15.36 18.87
N GLU A 44 0.96 -16.52 19.35
CA GLU A 44 2.31 -17.02 19.18
C GLU A 44 2.42 -17.81 17.88
N ILE A 45 3.46 -17.54 17.10
CA ILE A 45 3.73 -18.21 15.84
C ILE A 45 5.10 -18.85 15.90
N THR A 46 5.13 -20.17 15.65
CA THR A 46 6.37 -20.96 15.55
C THR A 46 6.51 -21.49 14.13
N VAL A 47 7.68 -21.27 13.53
CA VAL A 47 8.01 -21.82 12.21
C VAL A 47 9.06 -22.91 12.36
N SER A 48 8.83 -24.03 11.66
CA SER A 48 9.80 -25.12 11.54
C SER A 48 10.04 -25.44 10.05
N VAL A 49 11.27 -25.75 9.68
CA VAL A 49 11.67 -25.99 8.29
C VAL A 49 12.52 -27.27 8.21
N TRP A 50 12.20 -28.09 7.24
CA TRP A 50 12.97 -29.30 6.89
C TRP A 50 13.51 -29.18 5.47
N ASN A 51 14.76 -29.53 5.29
CA ASN A 51 15.42 -29.59 3.98
C ASN A 51 16.49 -30.68 3.94
N SER A 52 17.15 -30.85 2.80
CA SER A 52 18.19 -31.88 2.63
C SER A 52 19.41 -31.67 3.53
N SER A 53 19.69 -30.45 3.94
CA SER A 53 20.81 -30.11 4.83
C SER A 53 20.46 -30.22 6.31
N SER A 54 19.17 -30.26 6.63
CA SER A 54 18.63 -30.35 7.99
C SER A 54 17.41 -31.28 7.99
N PRO A 55 17.61 -32.60 7.83
CA PRO A 55 16.52 -33.57 7.76
C PRO A 55 15.79 -33.75 9.09
N GLU A 56 16.44 -33.46 10.22
CA GLU A 56 15.85 -33.40 11.56
C GLU A 56 14.95 -32.17 11.76
N GLY A 57 15.04 -31.21 10.88
CA GLY A 57 14.31 -29.97 10.94
C GLY A 57 14.94 -28.89 11.84
N VAL A 58 14.69 -27.66 11.52
CA VAL A 58 15.07 -26.48 12.33
C VAL A 58 13.79 -25.79 12.81
N ARG A 59 13.63 -25.70 14.12
CA ARG A 59 12.56 -24.95 14.77
C ARG A 59 13.09 -23.56 15.12
N TYR A 60 12.50 -22.54 14.55
CA TYR A 60 12.84 -21.13 14.85
C TYR A 60 12.23 -20.70 16.18
N LYS A 61 12.84 -19.69 16.78
CA LYS A 61 12.30 -19.05 18.00
C LYS A 61 10.91 -18.51 17.71
N PRO A 62 9.92 -18.81 18.55
CA PRO A 62 8.58 -18.25 18.40
C PRO A 62 8.60 -16.72 18.44
N PHE A 63 7.67 -16.11 17.73
CA PHE A 63 7.38 -14.69 17.83
C PHE A 63 5.89 -14.47 18.09
N THR A 64 5.58 -13.36 18.71
CA THR A 64 4.23 -13.03 19.17
C THR A 64 3.70 -11.81 18.45
N VAL A 65 2.44 -11.86 18.07
CA VAL A 65 1.67 -10.72 17.54
C VAL A 65 0.42 -10.50 18.38
N ARG A 66 0.09 -9.25 18.67
CA ARG A 66 -1.14 -8.89 19.36
C ARG A 66 -2.30 -8.88 18.36
N VAL A 67 -3.36 -9.60 18.64
CA VAL A 67 -4.61 -9.54 17.85
C VAL A 67 -5.45 -8.40 18.40
N ALA A 68 -5.61 -7.32 17.62
CA ALA A 68 -6.45 -6.20 18.01
C ALA A 68 -7.94 -6.57 17.96
N SER A 69 -8.73 -5.97 18.82
CA SER A 69 -10.20 -6.06 18.79
C SER A 69 -10.82 -5.05 17.84
N ASP A 70 -10.06 -4.02 17.46
CA ASP A 70 -10.52 -2.98 16.57
C ASP A 70 -10.90 -3.55 15.19
N ALA A 71 -12.01 -3.05 14.67
CA ALA A 71 -12.37 -3.33 13.30
C ALA A 71 -11.42 -2.58 12.35
N ILE A 72 -10.99 -3.25 11.29
CA ILE A 72 -10.24 -2.62 10.20
C ILE A 72 -11.15 -2.46 9.00
N ASP A 73 -10.86 -1.46 8.16
CA ASP A 73 -11.50 -1.32 6.87
C ASP A 73 -11.23 -2.54 6.00
N GLU A 74 -12.23 -2.93 5.23
CA GLU A 74 -12.09 -4.09 4.35
C GLU A 74 -11.11 -3.88 3.20
N TRP A 75 -10.83 -2.63 2.87
CA TRP A 75 -10.04 -2.27 1.69
C TRP A 75 -8.80 -1.47 2.06
N ILE A 76 -7.71 -1.78 1.40
CA ILE A 76 -6.49 -0.98 1.41
C ILE A 76 -6.21 -0.48 -0.01
N ALA A 77 -5.88 0.81 -0.14
CA ALA A 77 -5.41 1.37 -1.41
C ALA A 77 -3.90 1.59 -1.37
N TYR A 78 -3.25 1.33 -2.49
CA TYR A 78 -1.81 1.45 -2.62
C TYR A 78 -1.42 1.74 -4.07
N ARG A 79 -0.22 2.27 -4.23
CA ARG A 79 0.39 2.42 -5.54
C ARG A 79 1.29 1.23 -5.83
N LEU A 80 1.09 0.59 -6.97
CA LEU A 80 2.05 -0.34 -7.53
C LEU A 80 2.95 0.39 -8.53
N ILE A 81 4.24 0.18 -8.40
CA ILE A 81 5.28 0.62 -9.32
C ILE A 81 6.33 -0.49 -9.37
N GLU A 82 6.69 -0.88 -10.56
CA GLU A 82 7.78 -1.85 -10.77
C GLU A 82 9.10 -1.29 -10.23
N PRO A 83 9.96 -2.14 -9.64
CA PRO A 83 11.28 -1.71 -9.22
C PRO A 83 12.12 -1.22 -10.41
N GLY A 84 12.84 -0.13 -10.19
CA GLY A 84 13.67 0.47 -11.22
C GLY A 84 12.91 1.38 -12.20
N TYR A 85 13.64 1.93 -13.16
CA TYR A 85 13.11 2.91 -14.12
C TYR A 85 12.29 2.28 -15.24
N GLU A 86 12.51 1.03 -15.54
CA GLU A 86 11.81 0.30 -16.60
C GLU A 86 10.33 0.09 -16.30
N GLY A 87 9.97 0.00 -15.03
CA GLY A 87 8.60 -0.17 -14.59
C GLY A 87 7.73 1.09 -14.61
N TRP A 88 8.29 2.23 -14.97
CA TRP A 88 7.55 3.49 -15.05
C TRP A 88 6.31 3.45 -15.95
N ASN A 89 6.34 2.55 -16.94
CA ASN A 89 5.25 2.34 -17.89
C ASN A 89 4.06 1.56 -17.31
N MET A 90 4.20 0.99 -16.15
CA MET A 90 3.21 0.07 -15.55
C MET A 90 2.92 0.44 -14.10
N LEU A 91 2.61 1.70 -13.86
CA LEU A 91 2.23 2.12 -12.53
C LEU A 91 0.73 2.40 -12.43
N GLY A 92 0.21 2.19 -11.23
CA GLY A 92 -1.19 2.46 -10.96
C GLY A 92 -1.51 2.54 -9.47
N ILE A 93 -2.69 3.05 -9.19
CA ILE A 93 -3.32 3.03 -7.88
C ILE A 93 -4.33 1.89 -7.88
N TYR A 94 -4.19 1.00 -6.94
CA TYR A 94 -4.99 -0.20 -6.78
C TYR A 94 -5.65 -0.21 -5.41
N GLN A 95 -6.69 -1.01 -5.28
CA GLN A 95 -7.26 -1.36 -4.00
C GLN A 95 -7.32 -2.87 -3.85
N ARG A 96 -7.13 -3.35 -2.63
CA ARG A 96 -7.24 -4.78 -2.30
C ARG A 96 -8.17 -4.98 -1.14
N ASN A 97 -9.09 -5.91 -1.30
CA ASN A 97 -9.94 -6.35 -0.20
C ASN A 97 -9.13 -7.25 0.75
N LEU A 98 -9.08 -6.91 2.03
CA LEU A 98 -8.28 -7.61 3.02
C LEU A 98 -8.89 -8.97 3.44
N THR A 99 -10.16 -9.21 3.13
CA THR A 99 -10.85 -10.46 3.47
C THR A 99 -10.88 -11.46 2.31
N SER A 100 -11.06 -10.99 1.07
CA SER A 100 -11.09 -11.83 -0.14
C SER A 100 -9.77 -11.86 -0.89
N PHE A 101 -8.88 -10.88 -0.65
CA PHE A 101 -7.66 -10.59 -1.41
C PHE A 101 -7.93 -10.19 -2.87
N GLU A 102 -9.17 -9.85 -3.20
CA GLU A 102 -9.53 -9.33 -4.50
C GLU A 102 -8.82 -7.98 -4.72
N GLU A 103 -8.12 -7.85 -5.83
CA GLU A 103 -7.45 -6.61 -6.24
C GLU A 103 -8.21 -5.96 -7.37
N LYS A 104 -8.40 -4.65 -7.30
CA LYS A 104 -9.04 -3.84 -8.33
C LYS A 104 -8.19 -2.62 -8.67
N GLU A 105 -8.15 -2.29 -9.92
CA GLU A 105 -7.61 -1.04 -10.42
C GLU A 105 -8.51 0.14 -10.03
N ILE A 106 -7.90 1.24 -9.52
CA ILE A 106 -8.58 2.52 -9.36
C ILE A 106 -8.18 3.43 -10.53
N ALA A 107 -6.88 3.59 -10.77
CA ALA A 107 -6.35 4.40 -11.85
C ALA A 107 -4.99 3.87 -12.30
N THR A 108 -4.74 3.86 -13.60
CA THR A 108 -3.45 3.43 -14.17
C THR A 108 -2.96 4.41 -15.22
N ASN A 109 -1.65 4.38 -15.49
CA ASN A 109 -1.06 5.18 -16.56
C ASN A 109 -0.98 4.46 -17.90
N ARG A 110 -1.76 3.40 -18.11
CA ARG A 110 -1.71 2.59 -19.35
C ARG A 110 -2.03 3.38 -20.61
N ALA A 111 -2.93 4.36 -20.50
CA ALA A 111 -3.31 5.21 -21.64
C ALA A 111 -2.20 6.19 -22.04
N ASP A 112 -1.39 6.63 -21.08
CA ASP A 112 -0.24 7.50 -21.33
C ASP A 112 0.89 7.12 -20.38
N LYS A 113 1.78 6.29 -20.88
CA LYS A 113 2.91 5.72 -20.12
C LYS A 113 3.96 6.75 -19.71
N SER A 114 3.91 7.97 -20.25
CA SER A 114 4.78 9.06 -19.84
C SER A 114 4.35 9.73 -18.53
N LYS A 115 3.15 9.42 -18.03
CA LYS A 115 2.58 10.06 -16.84
C LYS A 115 2.77 9.23 -15.59
N CYS A 116 3.29 9.87 -14.57
CA CYS A 116 3.31 9.32 -13.22
C CYS A 116 2.06 9.76 -12.46
N MET A 117 1.48 8.87 -11.68
CA MET A 117 0.42 9.20 -10.75
C MET A 117 0.78 8.80 -9.33
N ASN A 118 0.49 9.68 -8.39
CA ASN A 118 0.79 9.48 -6.97
C ASN A 118 0.00 10.42 -6.08
N CYS A 119 0.44 10.50 -4.82
CA CYS A 119 -0.13 11.41 -3.81
C CYS A 119 -1.64 11.18 -3.61
N HIS A 120 -2.09 9.91 -3.68
CA HIS A 120 -3.48 9.60 -3.40
C HIS A 120 -3.81 9.77 -1.92
N SER A 121 -4.96 10.37 -1.65
CA SER A 121 -5.44 10.64 -0.30
C SER A 121 -6.96 10.54 -0.28
N PHE A 122 -7.50 9.85 0.71
CA PHE A 122 -8.93 9.63 0.88
C PHE A 122 -9.53 10.62 1.88
N ALA A 123 -10.72 11.14 1.57
CA ALA A 123 -11.46 11.96 2.52
C ALA A 123 -11.99 11.09 3.66
N ASN A 124 -11.52 11.32 4.87
CA ASN A 124 -11.91 10.55 6.07
C ASN A 124 -11.86 9.04 5.86
N TYR A 125 -10.84 8.55 5.13
CA TYR A 125 -10.68 7.12 4.78
C TYR A 125 -11.84 6.53 3.97
N SER A 126 -12.74 7.38 3.43
CA SER A 126 -13.89 6.94 2.65
C SER A 126 -13.48 6.54 1.22
N PRO A 127 -13.86 5.35 0.72
CA PRO A 127 -13.56 4.95 -0.65
C PRO A 127 -14.36 5.72 -1.71
N GLN A 128 -15.36 6.51 -1.29
CA GLN A 128 -16.19 7.29 -2.20
C GLN A 128 -15.52 8.58 -2.67
N GLN A 129 -14.48 9.03 -1.96
CA GLN A 129 -13.84 10.30 -2.29
C GLN A 129 -12.32 10.24 -2.11
N MET A 130 -11.60 10.38 -3.21
CA MET A 130 -10.14 10.34 -3.26
C MET A 130 -9.62 11.44 -4.17
N ILE A 131 -8.49 12.02 -3.82
CA ILE A 131 -7.69 12.90 -4.67
C ILE A 131 -6.36 12.23 -4.99
N PHE A 132 -5.85 12.44 -6.19
CA PHE A 132 -4.50 12.04 -6.58
C PHE A 132 -3.93 13.01 -7.63
N HIS A 133 -2.62 12.96 -7.79
CA HIS A 133 -1.92 13.85 -8.71
C HIS A 133 -1.32 13.08 -9.88
N VAL A 134 -1.54 13.57 -11.10
CA VAL A 134 -0.97 13.04 -12.34
C VAL A 134 0.10 14.02 -12.81
N ARG A 135 1.32 13.55 -12.98
CA ARG A 135 2.47 14.33 -13.46
C ARG A 135 2.64 14.15 -14.98
N GLY A 136 3.32 15.09 -15.58
CA GLY A 136 3.60 15.10 -17.02
C GLY A 136 2.77 16.14 -17.78
N GLU A 137 2.93 16.18 -19.09
CA GLU A 137 2.20 17.12 -19.96
C GLU A 137 0.68 16.86 -19.87
N GLY A 138 -0.10 17.90 -19.69
CA GLY A 138 -1.55 17.80 -19.49
C GLY A 138 -1.97 17.17 -18.15
N GLY A 139 -1.02 16.86 -17.28
CA GLY A 139 -1.28 16.35 -15.93
C GLY A 139 -2.04 17.35 -15.04
N GLY A 140 -2.22 17.01 -13.80
CA GLY A 140 -2.92 17.85 -12.82
C GLY A 140 -3.43 17.04 -11.64
N THR A 141 -4.22 17.69 -10.81
CA THR A 141 -4.85 17.04 -9.66
C THR A 141 -6.20 16.48 -10.06
N ALA A 142 -6.44 15.21 -9.81
CA ALA A 142 -7.68 14.52 -10.12
C ALA A 142 -8.47 14.25 -8.84
N LEU A 143 -9.78 14.41 -8.92
CA LEU A 143 -10.74 14.04 -7.89
C LEU A 143 -11.57 12.85 -8.38
N TRP A 144 -11.53 11.77 -7.65
CA TRP A 144 -12.48 10.68 -7.73
C TRP A 144 -13.57 10.94 -6.69
N LYS A 145 -14.81 11.00 -7.10
CA LYS A 145 -15.94 11.20 -6.21
C LYS A 145 -17.15 10.43 -6.72
N ASP A 146 -17.72 9.58 -5.87
CA ASP A 146 -18.95 8.82 -6.13
C ASP A 146 -18.97 8.07 -7.48
N GLY A 147 -17.80 7.53 -7.89
CA GLY A 147 -17.66 6.80 -9.16
C GLY A 147 -17.26 7.66 -10.36
N GLU A 148 -17.12 8.96 -10.19
CA GLU A 148 -16.73 9.88 -11.25
C GLU A 148 -15.31 10.42 -11.05
N LEU A 149 -14.55 10.49 -12.13
CA LEU A 149 -13.22 11.08 -12.16
C LEU A 149 -13.26 12.45 -12.84
N SER A 150 -12.78 13.47 -12.16
CA SER A 150 -12.69 14.82 -12.68
C SER A 150 -11.31 15.43 -12.44
N LYS A 151 -10.90 16.36 -13.31
CA LYS A 151 -9.70 17.17 -13.10
C LYS A 151 -10.08 18.42 -12.32
N LEU A 152 -9.40 18.68 -11.21
CA LEU A 152 -9.61 19.90 -10.44
C LEU A 152 -8.95 21.09 -11.15
N PRO A 153 -9.72 22.15 -11.48
CA PRO A 153 -9.18 23.40 -11.98
C PRO A 153 -8.61 24.20 -10.80
N LEU A 154 -7.37 23.90 -10.40
CA LEU A 154 -6.75 24.60 -9.30
C LEU A 154 -6.17 25.92 -9.77
N GLU A 155 -6.64 27.01 -9.16
CA GLU A 155 -6.04 28.33 -9.28
C GLU A 155 -5.13 28.55 -8.09
N THR A 156 -3.83 28.45 -8.33
CA THR A 156 -2.81 28.72 -7.31
C THR A 156 -2.10 30.03 -7.64
N THR A 157 -1.65 30.74 -6.62
CA THR A 157 -0.80 31.94 -6.78
C THR A 157 0.62 31.55 -7.12
N GLY A 158 1.01 30.30 -6.81
CA GLY A 158 2.32 29.77 -7.05
C GLY A 158 2.62 29.42 -8.51
N PRO A 159 3.85 29.02 -8.77
CA PRO A 159 4.34 28.75 -10.12
C PRO A 159 3.71 27.51 -10.76
N LYS A 160 3.09 26.64 -9.96
CA LYS A 160 2.50 25.40 -10.43
C LYS A 160 0.98 25.41 -10.23
N LYS A 161 0.25 25.18 -11.29
CA LYS A 161 -1.24 25.13 -11.30
C LYS A 161 -1.80 23.74 -10.94
N SER A 162 -1.14 23.03 -10.03
CA SER A 162 -1.58 21.71 -9.58
C SER A 162 -1.10 21.44 -8.17
N GLY A 163 -1.94 20.79 -7.36
CA GLY A 163 -1.62 20.44 -5.97
C GLY A 163 -0.94 19.09 -5.85
N THR A 164 0.11 19.03 -5.05
CA THR A 164 0.79 17.78 -4.65
C THR A 164 0.68 17.60 -3.15
N TYR A 165 0.86 16.35 -2.67
CA TYR A 165 0.78 16.02 -1.25
C TYR A 165 -0.53 16.47 -0.59
N PRO A 166 -1.69 16.06 -1.13
CA PRO A 166 -2.98 16.50 -0.61
C PRO A 166 -3.22 15.95 0.79
N MET A 167 -3.80 16.79 1.65
CA MET A 167 -4.29 16.41 2.96
C MET A 167 -5.73 16.90 3.10
N TRP A 168 -6.65 15.99 3.37
CA TRP A 168 -8.03 16.34 3.62
C TRP A 168 -8.23 16.93 5.02
N HIS A 169 -8.99 18.00 5.08
CA HIS A 169 -9.53 18.45 6.36
C HIS A 169 -10.56 17.43 6.88
N PRO A 170 -10.65 17.17 8.19
CA PRO A 170 -11.57 16.16 8.74
C PRO A 170 -13.05 16.33 8.38
N ASN A 171 -13.49 17.56 8.03
CA ASN A 171 -14.86 17.78 7.58
C ASN A 171 -15.12 17.35 6.11
N GLY A 172 -14.11 16.89 5.39
CA GLY A 172 -14.23 16.43 3.99
C GLY A 172 -14.52 17.53 2.96
N ARG A 173 -14.50 18.82 3.34
CA ARG A 173 -14.85 19.94 2.46
C ARG A 173 -13.65 20.70 1.94
N TYR A 174 -12.53 20.66 2.64
CA TYR A 174 -11.31 21.38 2.32
C TYR A 174 -10.15 20.44 2.13
N ILE A 175 -9.26 20.81 1.25
CA ILE A 175 -8.01 20.07 0.97
C ILE A 175 -6.88 21.10 1.03
N VAL A 176 -5.84 20.78 1.78
CA VAL A 176 -4.57 21.48 1.75
C VAL A 176 -3.61 20.70 0.87
N PHE A 177 -2.89 21.37 0.01
CA PHE A 177 -1.88 20.77 -0.84
C PHE A 177 -0.73 21.73 -1.09
N SER A 178 0.39 21.18 -1.48
CA SER A 178 1.57 21.95 -1.86
C SER A 178 1.58 22.25 -3.34
N SER A 179 1.87 23.50 -3.70
CA SER A 179 2.06 23.94 -5.08
C SER A 179 3.52 24.27 -5.34
N ASN A 180 4.37 23.23 -5.37
CA ASN A 180 5.81 23.36 -5.52
C ASN A 180 6.27 23.11 -6.96
N LEU A 181 7.27 23.86 -7.40
CA LEU A 181 8.10 23.47 -8.53
C LEU A 181 9.09 22.40 -8.07
N THR A 182 8.64 21.16 -8.00
CA THR A 182 9.54 20.03 -7.78
C THR A 182 9.90 19.40 -9.12
N ARG A 183 11.17 19.34 -9.41
CA ARG A 183 11.67 18.46 -10.47
C ARG A 183 11.85 17.08 -9.82
N GLN A 184 11.21 16.08 -10.41
CA GLN A 184 11.51 14.72 -10.04
C GLN A 184 12.81 14.35 -10.74
N SER A 185 13.89 14.17 -9.98
CA SER A 185 15.12 13.57 -10.46
C SER A 185 15.16 12.13 -9.98
N PHE A 186 15.33 11.22 -10.91
CA PHE A 186 15.79 9.87 -10.63
C PHE A 186 17.26 9.84 -11.00
N LEU A 187 18.06 9.30 -10.12
CA LEU A 187 19.47 9.05 -10.42
C LEU A 187 19.53 7.68 -11.10
N SER A 188 19.95 7.64 -12.32
CA SER A 188 20.43 6.40 -12.93
C SER A 188 21.78 6.05 -12.34
N GLU A 189 22.13 4.76 -12.35
CA GLU A 189 23.41 4.28 -11.84
C GLU A 189 24.55 5.01 -12.58
N GLY A 190 25.40 5.71 -11.84
CA GLY A 190 26.52 6.49 -12.35
C GLY A 190 26.25 7.97 -12.65
N GLU A 191 25.03 8.46 -12.51
CA GLU A 191 24.73 9.89 -12.61
C GLU A 191 24.93 10.61 -11.27
N LYS A 192 25.49 11.83 -11.35
CA LYS A 192 25.61 12.70 -10.17
C LYS A 192 24.29 13.34 -9.83
N ALA A 193 23.95 13.40 -8.54
CA ALA A 193 22.81 14.17 -8.07
C ALA A 193 22.94 15.64 -8.52
N LEU A 194 21.87 16.21 -9.06
CA LEU A 194 21.79 17.66 -9.24
C LEU A 194 21.69 18.31 -7.88
N GLU A 195 22.68 19.13 -7.54
CA GLU A 195 22.83 19.68 -6.18
C GLU A 195 21.93 20.86 -5.87
N VAL A 196 21.22 21.41 -6.83
CA VAL A 196 20.45 22.63 -6.61
C VAL A 196 18.99 22.42 -6.98
N TYR A 197 18.14 22.44 -5.98
CA TYR A 197 16.69 22.54 -6.14
C TYR A 197 16.24 23.90 -5.65
N ASP A 198 15.81 24.74 -6.57
CA ASP A 198 15.06 25.94 -6.22
C ASP A 198 13.64 25.50 -5.89
N LEU A 199 13.36 25.33 -4.62
CA LEU A 199 12.04 24.97 -4.12
C LEU A 199 11.24 26.25 -3.91
N GLN A 200 10.43 26.58 -4.89
CA GLN A 200 9.39 27.59 -4.70
C GLN A 200 8.13 26.89 -4.21
N SER A 201 7.69 27.26 -3.04
CA SER A 201 6.49 26.74 -2.40
C SER A 201 5.45 27.84 -2.25
N ASP A 202 4.21 27.54 -2.61
CA ASP A 202 3.04 28.34 -2.32
C ASP A 202 2.10 27.50 -1.43
N LEU A 203 1.80 28.01 -0.25
CA LEU A 203 0.93 27.38 0.74
C LEU A 203 -0.47 28.01 0.71
#